data_85b6cbe9c57a6adeb6171212eee492e9
#
_entry.id   85b6cbe9c57a6adeb6171212eee492e9
#
_cell.length_a   1.000
_cell.length_b   1.000
_cell.length_c   1.000
_cell.angle_alpha   90.00
_cell.angle_beta   90.00
_cell.angle_gamma   90.00
#
_symmetry.space_group_name_H-M   'P 1'
#
loop_
_entity.id
_entity.type
_entity.pdbx_description
1 polymer ?
#
loop_
_entity_poly.entity_id
_entity_poly.type
_entity_poly.pdbx_seq_one_letter_code
_entity_poly.pdbx_strand_id
1 'polypeptide(L)'
;MVISLNALGTNDVQSFYVFGHSLSEHGLQWTYAHYKSFNHPPLVAYFLRAIYTLSNIPLFQQNGFTFPFLLRFPGIIADFIVVLLLLQFRTEFSLPTSSLMVLALSPVTLMVSGFHGNTDSVMIMFLVLAACMCVRERSILCGLFLALSCQIKIIPLLLLPIFACFWYSRRATLRFFVPFAAACILLCLVPVITFPVSFIKNVVAYGSIWGLWGISFWLRLTGIRDFCLVDYHDLTLAENIVGTALKALIVAGVIVLAWRRRNLSGYELYKSIAYAWIVFFLLTPGAAAQYMAWMVPFVILLSPAMFVCLTLSSSVFLFVFYNTLAGKFPWYLAVSTPALADRIAPWALWPWAVLICIIALSWKRALQDPSSSLQPSNVAL
;
A
#
# COMPACT_ATOMS: atom_id res chain seq x y z
N MET A 1 1.01 4.41 20.06
CA MET A 1 1.68 5.59 20.67
C MET A 1 2.90 5.23 21.52
N VAL A 2 2.83 4.35 22.52
CA VAL A 2 4.01 4.06 23.39
C VAL A 2 5.24 3.64 22.57
N ILE A 3 5.09 2.72 21.61
CA ILE A 3 6.19 2.28 20.72
C ILE A 3 6.71 3.46 19.87
N SER A 4 5.82 4.28 19.33
CA SER A 4 6.19 5.40 18.45
C SER A 4 6.93 6.53 19.15
N LEU A 5 6.79 6.66 20.46
CA LEU A 5 7.51 7.65 21.26
C LEU A 5 8.92 7.17 21.66
N ASN A 6 9.11 5.84 21.80
CA ASN A 6 10.32 5.29 22.40
C ASN A 6 11.23 4.56 21.40
N ALA A 7 10.84 4.42 20.13
CA ALA A 7 11.61 3.73 19.11
C ALA A 7 12.04 4.67 17.96
N LEU A 8 13.23 4.47 17.43
CA LEU A 8 13.64 5.12 16.18
C LEU A 8 12.91 4.52 14.97
N GLY A 9 12.62 3.21 14.98
CA GLY A 9 11.90 2.51 13.91
C GLY A 9 12.82 1.76 12.96
N THR A 10 12.60 1.90 11.66
CA THR A 10 13.40 1.23 10.63
C THR A 10 14.36 2.21 9.93
N ASN A 11 15.22 1.68 9.06
CA ASN A 11 16.04 2.49 8.15
C ASN A 11 15.20 3.40 7.23
N ASP A 12 13.91 3.11 7.00
CA ASP A 12 13.02 4.04 6.29
C ASP A 12 12.90 5.38 7.01
N VAL A 13 12.81 5.36 8.35
CA VAL A 13 12.75 6.60 9.16
C VAL A 13 14.03 7.42 9.00
N GLN A 14 15.19 6.75 8.96
CA GLN A 14 16.48 7.43 8.71
C GLN A 14 16.52 8.05 7.31
N SER A 15 16.07 7.30 6.29
CA SER A 15 15.98 7.80 4.92
C SER A 15 15.04 9.00 4.82
N PHE A 16 13.87 8.94 5.44
CA PHE A 16 12.93 10.05 5.47
C PHE A 16 13.48 11.29 6.20
N TYR A 17 14.26 11.10 7.27
CA TYR A 17 14.94 12.20 7.94
C TYR A 17 15.94 12.88 7.00
N VAL A 18 16.78 12.09 6.31
CA VAL A 18 17.74 12.60 5.32
C VAL A 18 17.03 13.33 4.18
N PHE A 19 15.91 12.78 3.69
CA PHE A 19 15.11 13.47 2.66
C PHE A 19 14.50 14.77 3.18
N GLY A 20 13.95 14.78 4.40
CA GLY A 20 13.41 15.99 5.03
C GLY A 20 14.46 17.08 5.20
N HIS A 21 15.67 16.71 5.64
CA HIS A 21 16.82 17.61 5.72
C HIS A 21 17.18 18.16 4.35
N SER A 22 17.39 17.30 3.35
CA SER A 22 17.73 17.70 1.99
C SER A 22 16.68 18.63 1.36
N LEU A 23 15.39 18.31 1.57
CA LEU A 23 14.29 19.15 1.09
C LEU A 23 14.27 20.55 1.76
N SER A 24 14.71 20.63 3.02
CA SER A 24 14.81 21.89 3.74
C SER A 24 15.96 22.76 3.24
N GLU A 25 17.15 22.15 3.06
CA GLU A 25 18.39 22.87 2.72
C GLU A 25 18.51 23.14 1.23
N HIS A 26 18.16 22.19 0.38
CA HIS A 26 18.45 22.22 -1.05
C HIS A 26 17.20 22.27 -1.94
N GLY A 27 16.04 21.96 -1.38
CA GLY A 27 14.76 21.99 -2.08
C GLY A 27 14.46 20.73 -2.92
N LEU A 28 13.31 20.79 -3.60
CA LEU A 28 12.68 19.64 -4.24
C LEU A 28 13.50 19.08 -5.41
N GLN A 29 13.93 19.95 -6.33
CA GLN A 29 14.67 19.55 -7.53
C GLN A 29 15.98 18.84 -7.19
N TRP A 30 16.75 19.40 -6.27
CA TRP A 30 18.01 18.84 -5.84
C TRP A 30 17.81 17.45 -5.21
N THR A 31 16.81 17.30 -4.33
CA THR A 31 16.52 16.04 -3.67
C THR A 31 16.19 14.93 -4.66
N TYR A 32 15.31 15.18 -5.66
CA TYR A 32 15.03 14.19 -6.71
C TYR A 32 16.24 13.88 -7.60
N ALA A 33 17.13 14.83 -7.83
CA ALA A 33 18.31 14.60 -8.65
C ALA A 33 19.36 13.74 -7.94
N HIS A 34 19.55 13.92 -6.64
CA HIS A 34 20.64 13.29 -5.87
C HIS A 34 20.24 12.01 -5.16
N TYR A 35 18.97 11.87 -4.75
CA TYR A 35 18.49 10.66 -4.08
C TYR A 35 17.60 9.81 -5.01
N LYS A 36 18.20 8.84 -5.70
CA LYS A 36 17.46 7.87 -6.54
C LYS A 36 16.43 7.05 -5.74
N SER A 37 16.65 6.87 -4.44
CA SER A 37 15.74 6.19 -3.51
C SER A 37 14.56 7.05 -3.08
N PHE A 38 14.55 8.35 -3.38
CA PHE A 38 13.42 9.23 -3.11
C PHE A 38 12.32 9.02 -4.17
N ASN A 39 11.48 8.02 -3.94
CA ASN A 39 10.46 7.53 -4.88
C ASN A 39 9.04 8.00 -4.53
N HIS A 40 8.91 9.04 -3.74
CA HIS A 40 7.63 9.57 -3.30
C HIS A 40 7.15 10.76 -4.16
N PRO A 41 5.83 10.89 -4.41
CA PRO A 41 5.25 12.08 -5.03
C PRO A 41 5.45 13.35 -4.17
N PRO A 42 5.27 14.56 -4.76
CA PRO A 42 5.61 15.81 -4.11
C PRO A 42 4.89 16.12 -2.80
N LEU A 43 3.67 15.60 -2.61
CA LEU A 43 2.93 15.79 -1.35
C LEU A 43 3.70 15.23 -0.16
N VAL A 44 4.34 14.06 -0.32
CA VAL A 44 5.18 13.47 0.73
C VAL A 44 6.45 14.30 0.92
N ALA A 45 7.03 14.85 -0.15
CA ALA A 45 8.18 15.75 -0.02
C ALA A 45 7.86 16.96 0.86
N TYR A 46 6.75 17.64 0.59
CA TYR A 46 6.32 18.79 1.40
C TYR A 46 6.03 18.40 2.84
N PHE A 47 5.40 17.23 3.06
CA PHE A 47 5.18 16.69 4.40
C PHE A 47 6.51 16.43 5.12
N LEU A 48 7.48 15.75 4.49
CA LEU A 48 8.78 15.46 5.11
C LEU A 48 9.56 16.74 5.45
N ARG A 49 9.53 17.74 4.57
CA ARG A 49 10.11 19.05 4.85
C ARG A 49 9.46 19.70 6.07
N ALA A 50 8.12 19.67 6.15
CA ALA A 50 7.38 20.28 7.26
C ALA A 50 7.71 19.60 8.60
N ILE A 51 7.67 18.26 8.68
CA ILE A 51 7.98 17.56 9.94
C ILE A 51 9.44 17.66 10.33
N TYR A 52 10.38 17.73 9.36
CA TYR A 52 11.78 18.01 9.62
C TYR A 52 11.94 19.38 10.27
N THR A 53 11.34 20.42 9.68
CA THR A 53 11.38 21.78 10.24
C THR A 53 10.76 21.82 11.64
N LEU A 54 9.57 21.20 11.83
CA LEU A 54 8.90 21.16 13.13
C LEU A 54 9.73 20.44 14.19
N SER A 55 10.34 19.30 13.85
CA SER A 55 11.16 18.51 14.78
C SER A 55 12.43 19.25 15.26
N ASN A 56 12.86 20.28 14.55
CA ASN A 56 14.02 21.12 14.93
C ASN A 56 13.63 22.36 15.75
N ILE A 57 12.34 22.62 15.99
CA ILE A 57 11.90 23.71 16.86
C ILE A 57 12.10 23.28 18.31
N PRO A 58 12.78 24.10 19.17
CA PRO A 58 13.07 23.75 20.57
C PRO A 58 11.85 23.34 21.38
N LEU A 59 10.71 24.03 21.17
CA LEU A 59 9.45 23.71 21.83
C LEU A 59 8.96 22.27 21.53
N PHE A 60 9.08 21.81 20.27
CA PHE A 60 8.69 20.45 19.88
C PHE A 60 9.64 19.42 20.46
N GLN A 61 10.95 19.67 20.42
CA GLN A 61 11.96 18.78 21.00
C GLN A 61 11.77 18.57 22.49
N GLN A 62 11.58 19.65 23.24
CA GLN A 62 11.37 19.62 24.69
C GLN A 62 10.09 18.86 25.10
N ASN A 63 9.09 18.82 24.22
CA ASN A 63 7.84 18.08 24.45
C ASN A 63 7.84 16.67 23.81
N GLY A 64 9.00 16.15 23.35
CA GLY A 64 9.12 14.81 22.81
C GLY A 64 8.57 14.60 21.40
N PHE A 65 8.23 15.69 20.67
CA PHE A 65 7.79 15.63 19.27
C PHE A 65 9.00 15.47 18.33
N THR A 66 9.64 14.31 18.41
CA THR A 66 10.78 13.94 17.57
C THR A 66 10.36 13.68 16.12
N PHE A 67 11.30 13.75 15.18
CA PHE A 67 11.04 13.42 13.78
C PHE A 67 10.41 12.02 13.60
N PRO A 68 10.91 10.93 14.23
CA PRO A 68 10.28 9.62 14.15
C PRO A 68 8.84 9.58 14.63
N PHE A 69 8.50 10.35 15.68
CA PHE A 69 7.14 10.46 16.16
C PHE A 69 6.24 11.20 15.16
N LEU A 70 6.67 12.37 14.69
CA LEU A 70 5.93 13.18 13.73
C LEU A 70 5.69 12.46 12.40
N LEU A 71 6.64 11.62 11.96
CA LEU A 71 6.49 10.79 10.76
C LEU A 71 5.38 9.72 10.94
N ARG A 72 5.29 9.10 12.11
CA ARG A 72 4.34 8.01 12.39
C ARG A 72 2.95 8.49 12.76
N PHE A 73 2.85 9.66 13.36
CA PHE A 73 1.59 10.17 13.91
C PHE A 73 0.46 10.22 12.87
N PRO A 74 0.64 10.72 11.63
CA PRO A 74 -0.39 10.66 10.60
C PRO A 74 -0.82 9.23 10.23
N GLY A 75 0.12 8.27 10.23
CA GLY A 75 -0.19 6.86 9.96
C GLY A 75 -1.07 6.24 11.04
N ILE A 76 -0.79 6.54 12.31
CA ILE A 76 -1.61 6.07 13.45
C ILE A 76 -3.03 6.66 13.38
N ILE A 77 -3.14 7.95 13.06
CA ILE A 77 -4.46 8.60 12.86
C ILE A 77 -5.19 7.99 11.66
N ALA A 78 -4.49 7.71 10.57
CA ALA A 78 -5.06 7.09 9.38
C ALA A 78 -5.65 5.71 9.67
N ASP A 79 -4.94 4.86 10.42
CA ASP A 79 -5.46 3.55 10.84
C ASP A 79 -6.73 3.68 11.69
N PHE A 80 -6.75 4.63 12.61
CA PHE A 80 -7.94 4.91 13.42
C PHE A 80 -9.12 5.37 12.55
N ILE A 81 -8.89 6.28 11.59
CA ILE A 81 -9.91 6.73 10.64
C ILE A 81 -10.45 5.56 9.81
N VAL A 82 -9.59 4.65 9.34
CA VAL A 82 -10.01 3.45 8.59
C VAL A 82 -10.95 2.58 9.42
N VAL A 83 -10.65 2.35 10.69
CA VAL A 83 -11.53 1.60 11.61
C VAL A 83 -12.88 2.30 11.77
N LEU A 84 -12.88 3.62 11.98
CA LEU A 84 -14.11 4.41 12.10
C LEU A 84 -14.95 4.39 10.82
N LEU A 85 -14.31 4.49 9.65
CA LEU A 85 -15.01 4.38 8.36
C LEU A 85 -15.68 3.02 8.20
N LEU A 86 -14.96 1.94 8.46
CA LEU A 86 -15.53 0.58 8.35
C LEU A 86 -16.60 0.32 9.41
N LEU A 87 -16.49 0.93 10.59
CA LEU A 87 -17.55 0.90 11.60
C LEU A 87 -18.81 1.66 11.13
N GLN A 88 -18.64 2.84 10.51
CA GLN A 88 -19.73 3.61 9.94
C GLN A 88 -20.48 2.86 8.84
N PHE A 89 -19.73 2.14 7.98
CA PHE A 89 -20.27 1.33 6.89
C PHE A 89 -20.56 -0.13 7.28
N ARG A 90 -20.58 -0.44 8.59
CA ARG A 90 -20.71 -1.83 9.09
C ARG A 90 -21.97 -2.52 8.60
N THR A 91 -23.10 -1.82 8.61
CA THR A 91 -24.39 -2.36 8.16
C THR A 91 -24.42 -2.61 6.67
N GLU A 92 -23.97 -1.66 5.87
CA GLU A 92 -23.90 -1.76 4.41
C GLU A 92 -22.96 -2.88 3.97
N PHE A 93 -21.87 -3.07 4.71
CA PHE A 93 -20.88 -4.12 4.42
C PHE A 93 -21.16 -5.45 5.12
N SER A 94 -22.22 -5.53 5.94
CA SER A 94 -22.55 -6.71 6.75
C SER A 94 -21.35 -7.22 7.56
N LEU A 95 -20.56 -6.31 8.13
CA LEU A 95 -19.34 -6.64 8.86
C LEU A 95 -19.65 -7.07 10.30
N PRO A 96 -19.18 -8.26 10.74
CA PRO A 96 -19.25 -8.66 12.14
C PRO A 96 -18.43 -7.70 13.03
N THR A 97 -18.94 -7.37 14.21
CA THR A 97 -18.22 -6.55 15.19
C THR A 97 -16.88 -7.16 15.58
N SER A 98 -16.81 -8.50 15.67
CA SER A 98 -15.56 -9.23 15.95
C SER A 98 -14.47 -8.96 14.90
N SER A 99 -14.82 -8.89 13.61
CA SER A 99 -13.87 -8.58 12.54
C SER A 99 -13.34 -7.14 12.67
N LEU A 100 -14.21 -6.19 13.05
CA LEU A 100 -13.78 -4.81 13.30
C LEU A 100 -12.89 -4.69 14.55
N MET A 101 -13.14 -5.49 15.58
CA MET A 101 -12.24 -5.58 16.73
C MET A 101 -10.86 -6.13 16.35
N VAL A 102 -10.81 -7.20 15.53
CA VAL A 102 -9.54 -7.74 15.00
C VAL A 102 -8.82 -6.71 14.15
N LEU A 103 -9.56 -5.92 13.35
CA LEU A 103 -8.97 -4.82 12.57
C LEU A 103 -8.39 -3.74 13.48
N ALA A 104 -9.15 -3.27 14.46
CA ALA A 104 -8.74 -2.21 15.37
C ALA A 104 -7.52 -2.58 16.22
N LEU A 105 -7.38 -3.89 16.55
CA LEU A 105 -6.27 -4.43 17.33
C LEU A 105 -5.25 -5.16 16.47
N SER A 106 -5.31 -4.98 15.15
CA SER A 106 -4.44 -5.69 14.21
C SER A 106 -2.96 -5.46 14.51
N PRO A 107 -2.19 -6.52 14.85
CA PRO A 107 -0.76 -6.37 15.05
C PRO A 107 -0.03 -5.88 13.79
N VAL A 108 -0.58 -6.13 12.59
CA VAL A 108 -0.03 -5.65 11.31
C VAL A 108 0.01 -4.12 11.30
N THR A 109 -1.14 -3.47 11.55
CA THR A 109 -1.21 -2.00 11.56
C THR A 109 -0.42 -1.41 12.73
N LEU A 110 -0.48 -2.04 13.92
CA LEU A 110 0.28 -1.60 15.08
C LEU A 110 1.81 -1.65 14.84
N MET A 111 2.31 -2.69 14.18
CA MET A 111 3.73 -2.81 13.85
C MET A 111 4.14 -1.86 12.71
N VAL A 112 3.30 -1.71 11.68
CA VAL A 112 3.62 -0.83 10.54
C VAL A 112 3.53 0.64 10.93
N SER A 113 2.41 1.12 11.46
CA SER A 113 2.24 2.53 11.79
C SER A 113 2.92 2.93 13.09
N GLY A 114 2.98 2.02 14.08
CA GLY A 114 3.57 2.31 15.39
C GLY A 114 5.08 2.19 15.45
N PHE A 115 5.69 1.29 14.66
CA PHE A 115 7.13 1.03 14.70
C PHE A 115 7.83 1.32 13.38
N HIS A 116 7.36 0.77 12.23
CA HIS A 116 8.10 0.87 10.96
C HIS A 116 8.40 2.32 10.57
N GLY A 117 7.39 3.20 10.65
CA GLY A 117 7.56 4.61 10.33
C GLY A 117 7.52 4.86 8.82
N ASN A 118 6.32 4.72 8.24
CA ASN A 118 6.09 4.89 6.80
C ASN A 118 4.75 5.63 6.55
N THR A 119 4.51 6.05 5.32
CA THR A 119 3.30 6.76 4.89
C THR A 119 2.19 5.84 4.37
N ASP A 120 2.38 4.52 4.40
CA ASP A 120 1.47 3.53 3.82
C ASP A 120 0.05 3.60 4.36
N SER A 121 -0.11 3.73 5.67
CA SER A 121 -1.44 3.83 6.30
C SER A 121 -2.22 5.06 5.83
N VAL A 122 -1.53 6.18 5.58
CA VAL A 122 -2.16 7.40 5.03
C VAL A 122 -2.62 7.17 3.59
N MET A 123 -1.80 6.49 2.77
CA MET A 123 -2.19 6.08 1.42
C MET A 123 -3.46 5.21 1.44
N ILE A 124 -3.49 4.20 2.32
CA ILE A 124 -4.62 3.26 2.46
C ILE A 124 -5.87 3.97 2.98
N MET A 125 -5.75 4.90 3.92
CA MET A 125 -6.88 5.70 4.41
C MET A 125 -7.55 6.45 3.24
N PHE A 126 -6.79 7.13 2.39
CA PHE A 126 -7.35 7.81 1.23
C PHE A 126 -7.95 6.85 0.21
N LEU A 127 -7.37 5.67 0.03
CA LEU A 127 -7.93 4.64 -0.84
C LEU A 127 -9.26 4.09 -0.29
N VAL A 128 -9.35 3.85 1.01
CA VAL A 128 -10.60 3.44 1.69
C VAL A 128 -11.65 4.53 1.57
N LEU A 129 -11.29 5.81 1.77
CA LEU A 129 -12.19 6.95 1.55
C LEU A 129 -12.70 6.97 0.11
N ALA A 130 -11.84 6.79 -0.90
CA ALA A 130 -12.25 6.73 -2.30
C ALA A 130 -13.26 5.60 -2.54
N ALA A 131 -13.02 4.41 -2.00
CA ALA A 131 -13.93 3.26 -2.10
C ALA A 131 -15.28 3.51 -1.37
N CYS A 132 -15.26 4.13 -0.19
CA CYS A 132 -16.48 4.53 0.53
C CYS A 132 -17.29 5.58 -0.25
N MET A 133 -16.63 6.48 -0.99
CA MET A 133 -17.31 7.43 -1.86
C MET A 133 -18.01 6.75 -3.05
N CYS A 134 -17.53 5.60 -3.52
CA CYS A 134 -18.27 4.79 -4.49
C CYS A 134 -19.56 4.20 -3.90
N VAL A 135 -19.52 3.77 -2.63
CA VAL A 135 -20.75 3.29 -1.94
C VAL A 135 -21.75 4.43 -1.76
N ARG A 136 -21.29 5.66 -1.52
CA ARG A 136 -22.12 6.86 -1.38
C ARG A 136 -22.43 7.57 -2.72
N GLU A 137 -22.02 7.00 -3.85
CA GLU A 137 -22.19 7.56 -5.21
C GLU A 137 -21.66 8.99 -5.36
N ARG A 138 -20.56 9.33 -4.67
CA ARG A 138 -19.93 10.66 -4.69
C ARG A 138 -18.69 10.65 -5.60
N SER A 139 -18.88 10.74 -6.92
CA SER A 139 -17.82 10.62 -7.92
C SER A 139 -16.69 11.65 -7.77
N ILE A 140 -17.03 12.91 -7.47
CA ILE A 140 -16.05 14.01 -7.29
C ILE A 140 -15.10 13.69 -6.13
N LEU A 141 -15.66 13.36 -4.96
CA LEU A 141 -14.87 13.03 -3.76
C LEU A 141 -14.07 11.74 -3.96
N CYS A 142 -14.64 10.75 -4.67
CA CYS A 142 -13.92 9.55 -5.03
C CYS A 142 -12.66 9.86 -5.85
N GLY A 143 -12.78 10.69 -6.89
CA GLY A 143 -11.64 11.12 -7.71
C GLY A 143 -10.58 11.86 -6.89
N LEU A 144 -11.01 12.79 -6.05
CA LEU A 144 -10.10 13.55 -5.18
C LEU A 144 -9.35 12.64 -4.20
N PHE A 145 -10.04 11.73 -3.48
CA PHE A 145 -9.38 10.84 -2.52
C PHE A 145 -8.47 9.83 -3.20
N LEU A 146 -8.82 9.31 -4.38
CA LEU A 146 -7.91 8.44 -5.14
C LEU A 146 -6.65 9.21 -5.56
N ALA A 147 -6.79 10.47 -6.02
CA ALA A 147 -5.64 11.31 -6.35
C ALA A 147 -4.74 11.53 -5.12
N LEU A 148 -5.30 11.85 -3.96
CA LEU A 148 -4.53 12.01 -2.71
C LEU A 148 -3.81 10.72 -2.33
N SER A 149 -4.46 9.54 -2.47
CA SER A 149 -3.80 8.25 -2.28
C SER A 149 -2.60 8.07 -3.21
N CYS A 150 -2.75 8.40 -4.50
CA CYS A 150 -1.66 8.37 -5.48
C CYS A 150 -0.55 9.39 -5.17
N GLN A 151 -0.85 10.49 -4.48
CA GLN A 151 0.13 11.49 -4.06
C GLN A 151 0.92 11.10 -2.79
N ILE A 152 0.50 10.07 -2.08
CA ILE A 152 1.32 9.47 -1.03
C ILE A 152 2.27 8.41 -1.62
N LYS A 153 1.75 7.52 -2.45
CA LYS A 153 2.52 6.54 -3.25
C LYS A 153 1.83 6.35 -4.60
N ILE A 154 2.61 6.12 -5.65
CA ILE A 154 2.07 5.96 -7.01
C ILE A 154 1.25 4.67 -7.20
N ILE A 155 1.45 3.66 -6.36
CA ILE A 155 0.90 2.32 -6.54
C ILE A 155 -0.65 2.26 -6.60
N PRO A 156 -1.44 3.11 -5.91
CA PRO A 156 -2.90 3.12 -6.07
C PRO A 156 -3.38 3.44 -7.49
N LEU A 157 -2.51 3.99 -8.36
CA LEU A 157 -2.81 4.19 -9.78
C LEU A 157 -3.12 2.85 -10.50
N LEU A 158 -2.57 1.73 -10.01
CA LEU A 158 -2.92 0.39 -10.46
C LEU A 158 -4.42 0.11 -10.36
N LEU A 159 -5.11 0.70 -9.38
CA LEU A 159 -6.54 0.49 -9.13
C LEU A 159 -7.43 1.44 -9.93
N LEU A 160 -6.84 2.44 -10.61
CA LEU A 160 -7.58 3.41 -11.42
C LEU A 160 -8.55 2.76 -12.41
N PRO A 161 -8.23 1.65 -13.12
CA PRO A 161 -9.19 0.97 -13.99
C PRO A 161 -10.47 0.51 -13.27
N ILE A 162 -10.39 0.07 -12.01
CA ILE A 162 -11.55 -0.38 -11.22
C ILE A 162 -12.50 0.79 -10.99
N PHE A 163 -11.98 1.94 -10.52
CA PHE A 163 -12.77 3.14 -10.30
C PHE A 163 -13.30 3.72 -11.61
N ALA A 164 -12.47 3.76 -12.66
CA ALA A 164 -12.84 4.28 -13.97
C ALA A 164 -13.98 3.48 -14.59
N CYS A 165 -13.90 2.16 -14.62
CA CYS A 165 -14.95 1.29 -15.15
C CYS A 165 -16.24 1.38 -14.32
N PHE A 166 -16.15 1.51 -13.00
CA PHE A 166 -17.28 1.72 -12.11
C PHE A 166 -18.04 3.02 -12.44
N TRP A 167 -17.34 4.14 -12.58
CA TRP A 167 -17.94 5.43 -12.92
C TRP A 167 -18.37 5.54 -14.38
N TYR A 168 -17.70 4.80 -15.28
CA TYR A 168 -18.12 4.68 -16.67
C TYR A 168 -19.52 4.06 -16.76
N SER A 169 -19.78 2.96 -16.06
CA SER A 169 -21.08 2.30 -16.05
C SER A 169 -22.21 3.17 -15.48
N ARG A 170 -21.87 4.18 -14.66
CA ARG A 170 -22.82 5.15 -14.06
C ARG A 170 -22.88 6.48 -14.77
N ARG A 171 -22.26 6.61 -15.97
CA ARG A 171 -22.20 7.84 -16.78
C ARG A 171 -21.65 9.06 -15.99
N ALA A 172 -20.80 8.81 -15.00
CA ALA A 172 -20.19 9.82 -14.13
C ALA A 172 -18.67 9.95 -14.32
N THR A 173 -18.13 9.44 -15.42
CA THR A 173 -16.70 9.37 -15.73
C THR A 173 -16.01 10.73 -15.60
N LEU A 174 -16.56 11.77 -16.25
CA LEU A 174 -15.96 13.11 -16.19
C LEU A 174 -15.98 13.70 -14.77
N ARG A 175 -17.08 13.48 -14.02
CA ARG A 175 -17.19 13.93 -12.63
C ARG A 175 -16.18 13.26 -11.71
N PHE A 176 -15.72 12.08 -12.05
CA PHE A 176 -14.64 11.37 -11.36
C PHE A 176 -13.25 11.81 -11.85
N PHE A 177 -13.03 11.83 -13.18
CA PHE A 177 -11.69 12.07 -13.73
C PHE A 177 -11.23 13.52 -13.60
N VAL A 178 -12.13 14.51 -13.70
CA VAL A 178 -11.73 15.92 -13.61
C VAL A 178 -11.09 16.24 -12.25
N PRO A 179 -11.70 15.97 -11.09
CA PRO A 179 -11.05 16.23 -9.81
C PRO A 179 -9.83 15.35 -9.57
N PHE A 180 -9.82 14.09 -10.03
CA PHE A 180 -8.65 13.22 -9.98
C PHE A 180 -7.46 13.83 -10.73
N ALA A 181 -7.65 14.17 -12.01
CA ALA A 181 -6.60 14.73 -12.85
C ALA A 181 -6.16 16.11 -12.35
N ALA A 182 -7.11 16.98 -11.98
CA ALA A 182 -6.80 18.31 -11.46
C ALA A 182 -5.93 18.24 -10.20
N ALA A 183 -6.26 17.36 -9.24
CA ALA A 183 -5.45 17.19 -8.04
C ALA A 183 -4.06 16.61 -8.36
N CYS A 184 -3.96 15.60 -9.24
CA CYS A 184 -2.68 15.05 -9.67
C CYS A 184 -1.82 16.10 -10.39
N ILE A 185 -2.41 16.85 -11.33
CA ILE A 185 -1.69 17.88 -12.08
C ILE A 185 -1.22 19.00 -11.13
N LEU A 186 -2.11 19.51 -10.28
CA LEU A 186 -1.77 20.60 -9.36
C LEU A 186 -0.63 20.23 -8.43
N LEU A 187 -0.64 19.03 -7.87
CA LEU A 187 0.38 18.57 -6.92
C LEU A 187 1.71 18.19 -7.60
N CYS A 188 1.66 17.70 -8.86
CA CYS A 188 2.85 17.33 -9.61
C CYS A 188 3.33 18.41 -10.59
N LEU A 189 2.68 19.57 -10.67
CA LEU A 189 2.96 20.60 -11.67
C LEU A 189 4.43 21.05 -11.65
N VAL A 190 4.95 21.38 -10.47
CA VAL A 190 6.32 21.84 -10.32
C VAL A 190 7.33 20.82 -10.83
N PRO A 191 7.37 19.56 -10.31
CA PRO A 191 8.38 18.60 -10.78
C PRO A 191 8.22 18.22 -12.26
N VAL A 192 6.99 18.16 -12.78
CA VAL A 192 6.76 17.82 -14.20
C VAL A 192 7.27 18.92 -15.14
N ILE A 193 7.20 20.18 -14.74
CA ILE A 193 7.68 21.30 -15.59
C ILE A 193 9.19 21.52 -15.39
N THR A 194 9.69 21.45 -14.16
CA THR A 194 11.06 21.91 -13.86
C THR A 194 12.13 20.81 -13.94
N PHE A 195 11.78 19.55 -13.58
CA PHE A 195 12.73 18.42 -13.58
C PHE A 195 12.05 17.06 -13.90
N PRO A 196 11.36 16.93 -15.05
CA PRO A 196 10.53 15.77 -15.37
C PRO A 196 11.31 14.46 -15.39
N VAL A 197 12.56 14.47 -15.86
CA VAL A 197 13.36 13.24 -15.99
C VAL A 197 13.64 12.59 -14.63
N SER A 198 14.13 13.35 -13.65
CA SER A 198 14.41 12.85 -12.30
C SER A 198 13.12 12.42 -11.61
N PHE A 199 12.05 13.18 -11.75
CA PHE A 199 10.76 12.86 -11.19
C PHE A 199 10.19 11.55 -11.73
N ILE A 200 10.12 11.39 -13.07
CA ILE A 200 9.59 10.17 -13.70
C ILE A 200 10.45 8.96 -13.33
N LYS A 201 11.78 9.10 -13.38
CA LYS A 201 12.69 8.00 -13.06
C LYS A 201 12.54 7.53 -11.62
N ASN A 202 12.41 8.44 -10.66
CA ASN A 202 12.33 8.08 -9.25
C ASN A 202 10.94 7.60 -8.84
N VAL A 203 9.85 8.24 -9.32
CA VAL A 203 8.49 7.97 -8.84
C VAL A 203 7.77 6.95 -9.71
N VAL A 204 7.85 7.08 -11.04
CA VAL A 204 7.07 6.24 -11.96
C VAL A 204 7.80 4.95 -12.33
N ALA A 205 9.11 5.02 -12.53
CA ALA A 205 9.93 3.88 -12.93
C ALA A 205 10.45 3.06 -11.73
N TYR A 206 10.03 3.37 -10.52
CA TYR A 206 10.46 2.65 -9.32
C TYR A 206 10.13 1.16 -9.42
N GLY A 207 11.13 0.33 -9.12
CA GLY A 207 11.03 -1.14 -9.02
C GLY A 207 11.10 -1.61 -7.56
N SER A 208 10.46 -2.74 -7.27
CA SER A 208 10.57 -3.40 -5.97
C SER A 208 11.77 -4.35 -5.94
N ILE A 209 12.12 -4.84 -4.74
CA ILE A 209 13.21 -5.80 -4.53
C ILE A 209 12.86 -7.12 -5.20
N TRP A 210 13.85 -7.73 -5.88
CA TRP A 210 13.74 -9.08 -6.41
C TRP A 210 14.17 -10.14 -5.37
N GLY A 211 13.55 -11.32 -5.43
CA GLY A 211 14.07 -12.54 -4.77
C GLY A 211 13.67 -12.75 -3.31
N LEU A 212 12.86 -11.86 -2.71
CA LEU A 212 12.45 -11.96 -1.29
C LEU A 212 10.97 -12.27 -1.09
N TRP A 213 10.17 -12.37 -2.19
CA TRP A 213 8.72 -12.53 -2.09
C TRP A 213 8.17 -13.41 -3.22
N GLY A 214 7.23 -14.29 -2.88
CA GLY A 214 6.40 -15.02 -3.82
C GLY A 214 7.17 -15.74 -4.93
N ILE A 215 6.80 -15.49 -6.17
CA ILE A 215 7.37 -16.17 -7.34
C ILE A 215 8.88 -15.92 -7.45
N SER A 216 9.35 -14.71 -7.22
CA SER A 216 10.78 -14.39 -7.33
C SER A 216 11.62 -15.11 -6.27
N PHE A 217 11.07 -15.32 -5.05
CA PHE A 217 11.72 -16.11 -4.03
C PHE A 217 11.85 -17.59 -4.45
N TRP A 218 10.79 -18.17 -5.02
CA TRP A 218 10.83 -19.54 -5.53
C TRP A 218 11.82 -19.70 -6.69
N LEU A 219 11.85 -18.76 -7.62
CA LEU A 219 12.83 -18.77 -8.71
C LEU A 219 14.28 -18.73 -8.18
N ARG A 220 14.54 -17.91 -7.18
CA ARG A 220 15.85 -17.86 -6.52
C ARG A 220 16.23 -19.21 -5.88
N LEU A 221 15.28 -19.91 -5.28
CA LEU A 221 15.53 -21.22 -4.67
C LEU A 221 15.85 -22.34 -5.70
N THR A 222 15.57 -22.12 -6.99
CA THR A 222 15.96 -23.11 -8.04
C THR A 222 17.48 -23.28 -8.19
N GLY A 223 18.27 -22.34 -7.67
CA GLY A 223 19.72 -22.33 -7.85
C GLY A 223 20.19 -21.97 -9.27
N ILE A 224 19.26 -21.59 -10.16
CA ILE A 224 19.61 -21.10 -11.50
C ILE A 224 20.36 -19.79 -11.35
N ARG A 225 21.58 -19.71 -11.91
CA ARG A 225 22.49 -18.57 -11.73
C ARG A 225 21.85 -17.21 -12.02
N ASP A 226 21.00 -17.13 -13.04
CA ASP A 226 20.35 -15.89 -13.47
C ASP A 226 19.24 -15.40 -12.50
N PHE A 227 18.88 -16.20 -11.49
CA PHE A 227 17.88 -15.86 -10.47
C PHE A 227 18.42 -15.88 -9.05
N CYS A 228 19.73 -16.02 -8.86
CA CYS A 228 20.34 -16.17 -7.52
C CYS A 228 20.55 -14.85 -6.78
N LEU A 229 20.51 -13.71 -7.48
CA LEU A 229 20.84 -12.42 -6.89
C LEU A 229 19.66 -11.84 -6.11
N VAL A 230 19.97 -11.23 -4.98
CA VAL A 230 19.07 -10.35 -4.25
C VAL A 230 19.64 -8.94 -4.40
N ASP A 231 19.26 -8.27 -5.47
CA ASP A 231 19.70 -6.92 -5.73
C ASP A 231 18.51 -6.00 -6.04
N TYR A 232 18.68 -4.71 -5.73
CA TYR A 232 17.70 -3.67 -6.02
C TYR A 232 17.94 -2.96 -7.35
N HIS A 233 19.20 -2.99 -7.84
CA HIS A 233 19.67 -2.11 -8.90
C HIS A 233 20.21 -2.83 -10.13
N ASP A 234 20.76 -4.03 -9.96
CA ASP A 234 21.44 -4.77 -11.03
C ASP A 234 20.77 -6.13 -11.28
N LEU A 235 19.52 -6.09 -11.71
CA LEU A 235 18.79 -7.30 -12.10
C LEU A 235 19.40 -7.91 -13.37
N THR A 236 19.51 -9.23 -13.42
CA THR A 236 19.89 -9.95 -14.63
C THR A 236 18.86 -9.75 -15.75
N LEU A 237 19.22 -10.07 -16.98
CA LEU A 237 18.28 -10.02 -18.11
C LEU A 237 17.04 -10.91 -17.85
N ALA A 238 17.24 -12.12 -17.32
CA ALA A 238 16.17 -13.06 -17.00
C ALA A 238 15.23 -12.50 -15.91
N GLU A 239 15.78 -11.94 -14.83
CA GLU A 239 15.00 -11.29 -13.77
C GLU A 239 14.19 -10.09 -14.28
N ASN A 240 14.78 -9.28 -15.16
CA ASN A 240 14.10 -8.16 -15.81
C ASN A 240 12.95 -8.62 -16.71
N ILE A 241 13.15 -9.68 -17.53
CA ILE A 241 12.11 -10.24 -18.39
C ILE A 241 10.96 -10.78 -17.53
N VAL A 242 11.27 -11.63 -16.55
CA VAL A 242 10.24 -12.20 -15.65
C VAL A 242 9.53 -11.12 -14.86
N GLY A 243 10.26 -10.17 -14.28
CA GLY A 243 9.69 -9.06 -13.54
C GLY A 243 8.74 -8.19 -14.39
N THR A 244 9.11 -7.93 -15.63
CA THR A 244 8.28 -7.19 -16.60
C THR A 244 7.02 -7.98 -16.97
N ALA A 245 7.16 -9.28 -17.24
CA ALA A 245 6.02 -10.16 -17.53
C ALA A 245 5.04 -10.23 -16.35
N LEU A 246 5.54 -10.39 -15.12
CA LEU A 246 4.70 -10.38 -13.92
C LEU A 246 3.97 -9.04 -13.72
N LYS A 247 4.64 -7.91 -13.94
CA LYS A 247 4.01 -6.58 -13.88
C LYS A 247 2.92 -6.43 -14.94
N ALA A 248 3.17 -6.90 -16.16
CA ALA A 248 2.19 -6.89 -17.25
C ALA A 248 0.96 -7.76 -16.90
N LEU A 249 1.16 -8.94 -16.31
CA LEU A 249 0.09 -9.81 -15.85
C LEU A 249 -0.74 -9.17 -14.73
N ILE A 250 -0.11 -8.47 -13.77
CA ILE A 250 -0.81 -7.71 -12.73
C ILE A 250 -1.73 -6.67 -13.37
N VAL A 251 -1.20 -5.84 -14.26
CA VAL A 251 -1.98 -4.77 -14.92
C VAL A 251 -3.12 -5.36 -15.74
N ALA A 252 -2.85 -6.38 -16.54
CA ALA A 252 -3.87 -7.07 -17.34
C ALA A 252 -4.95 -7.70 -16.45
N GLY A 253 -4.57 -8.37 -15.36
CA GLY A 253 -5.49 -8.95 -14.39
C GLY A 253 -6.40 -7.92 -13.76
N VAL A 254 -5.87 -6.77 -13.35
CA VAL A 254 -6.67 -5.68 -12.79
C VAL A 254 -7.61 -5.06 -13.82
N ILE A 255 -7.18 -4.88 -15.08
CA ILE A 255 -8.04 -4.37 -16.16
C ILE A 255 -9.20 -5.35 -16.45
N VAL A 256 -8.90 -6.65 -16.56
CA VAL A 256 -9.93 -7.69 -16.78
C VAL A 256 -10.92 -7.73 -15.60
N LEU A 257 -10.41 -7.67 -14.37
CA LEU A 257 -11.24 -7.61 -13.16
C LEU A 257 -12.15 -6.37 -13.18
N ALA A 258 -11.59 -5.20 -13.47
CA ALA A 258 -12.31 -3.93 -13.57
C ALA A 258 -13.43 -3.99 -14.59
N TRP A 259 -13.14 -4.50 -15.79
CA TRP A 259 -14.11 -4.60 -16.87
C TRP A 259 -15.24 -5.57 -16.55
N ARG A 260 -14.92 -6.77 -16.04
CA ARG A 260 -15.92 -7.80 -15.68
C ARG A 260 -16.83 -7.35 -14.53
N ARG A 261 -16.32 -6.54 -13.62
CA ARG A 261 -17.04 -6.12 -12.40
C ARG A 261 -17.54 -4.67 -12.44
N ARG A 262 -17.53 -4.01 -13.60
CA ARG A 262 -17.89 -2.57 -13.74
C ARG A 262 -19.33 -2.22 -13.36
N ASN A 263 -20.28 -3.14 -13.53
CA ASN A 263 -21.69 -2.90 -13.28
C ASN A 263 -22.14 -3.26 -11.86
N LEU A 264 -21.22 -3.70 -11.00
CA LEU A 264 -21.52 -4.10 -9.63
C LEU A 264 -21.72 -2.90 -8.71
N SER A 265 -22.27 -3.15 -7.51
CA SER A 265 -22.47 -2.12 -6.49
C SER A 265 -21.15 -1.54 -5.95
N GLY A 266 -21.22 -0.43 -5.21
CA GLY A 266 -20.05 0.12 -4.51
C GLY A 266 -19.44 -0.85 -3.50
N TYR A 267 -20.26 -1.67 -2.86
CA TYR A 267 -19.79 -2.76 -1.99
C TYR A 267 -18.94 -3.79 -2.76
N GLU A 268 -19.41 -4.20 -3.92
CA GLU A 268 -18.68 -5.13 -4.77
C GLU A 268 -17.42 -4.51 -5.39
N LEU A 269 -17.41 -3.20 -5.62
CA LEU A 269 -16.20 -2.48 -6.00
C LEU A 269 -15.14 -2.59 -4.89
N TYR A 270 -15.54 -2.46 -3.63
CA TYR A 270 -14.62 -2.58 -2.51
C TYR A 270 -13.98 -3.99 -2.47
N LYS A 271 -14.77 -5.05 -2.70
CA LYS A 271 -14.23 -6.41 -2.89
C LYS A 271 -13.32 -6.53 -4.11
N SER A 272 -13.62 -5.79 -5.19
CA SER A 272 -12.76 -5.78 -6.39
C SER A 272 -11.38 -5.19 -6.10
N ILE A 273 -11.30 -4.20 -5.23
CA ILE A 273 -10.01 -3.67 -4.73
C ILE A 273 -9.26 -4.75 -3.94
N ALA A 274 -9.94 -5.51 -3.07
CA ALA A 274 -9.32 -6.63 -2.37
C ALA A 274 -8.73 -7.67 -3.33
N TYR A 275 -9.50 -8.09 -4.34
CA TYR A 275 -9.00 -9.02 -5.37
C TYR A 275 -7.83 -8.45 -6.17
N ALA A 276 -7.85 -7.16 -6.51
CA ALA A 276 -6.73 -6.52 -7.21
C ALA A 276 -5.46 -6.52 -6.37
N TRP A 277 -5.56 -6.24 -5.07
CA TRP A 277 -4.42 -6.36 -4.16
C TRP A 277 -3.93 -7.81 -4.04
N ILE A 278 -4.82 -8.79 -3.99
CA ILE A 278 -4.42 -10.19 -3.95
C ILE A 278 -3.67 -10.56 -5.24
N VAL A 279 -4.17 -10.19 -6.42
CA VAL A 279 -3.47 -10.40 -7.70
C VAL A 279 -2.10 -9.72 -7.69
N PHE A 280 -2.03 -8.48 -7.21
CA PHE A 280 -0.76 -7.76 -7.07
C PHE A 280 0.22 -8.54 -6.18
N PHE A 281 -0.17 -8.93 -4.97
CA PHE A 281 0.73 -9.60 -4.03
C PHE A 281 1.08 -11.03 -4.43
N LEU A 282 0.25 -11.71 -5.19
CA LEU A 282 0.59 -13.03 -5.73
C LEU A 282 1.65 -12.96 -6.83
N LEU A 283 1.60 -11.92 -7.66
CA LEU A 283 2.42 -11.81 -8.86
C LEU A 283 3.56 -10.80 -8.74
N THR A 284 3.53 -9.88 -7.74
CA THR A 284 4.62 -8.91 -7.61
C THR A 284 5.97 -9.60 -7.43
N PRO A 285 7.03 -9.16 -8.15
CA PRO A 285 8.36 -9.75 -8.00
C PRO A 285 9.01 -9.42 -6.65
N GLY A 286 8.45 -8.49 -5.89
CA GLY A 286 8.93 -8.14 -4.56
C GLY A 286 7.89 -7.37 -3.76
N ALA A 287 7.97 -7.49 -2.44
CA ALA A 287 7.13 -6.75 -1.52
C ALA A 287 7.94 -6.35 -0.28
N ALA A 288 7.80 -5.11 0.13
CA ALA A 288 8.35 -4.64 1.38
C ALA A 288 7.43 -5.05 2.55
N ALA A 289 8.00 -5.23 3.75
CA ALA A 289 7.28 -5.73 4.91
C ALA A 289 6.05 -4.87 5.26
N GLN A 290 6.16 -3.54 5.17
CA GLN A 290 5.07 -2.61 5.44
C GLN A 290 3.87 -2.76 4.49
N TYR A 291 4.04 -3.37 3.32
CA TYR A 291 2.94 -3.57 2.37
C TYR A 291 1.88 -4.55 2.89
N MET A 292 2.19 -5.33 3.93
CA MET A 292 1.19 -6.20 4.57
C MET A 292 -0.02 -5.42 5.09
N ALA A 293 0.15 -4.15 5.46
CA ALA A 293 -0.96 -3.28 5.88
C ALA A 293 -1.94 -2.93 4.74
N TRP A 294 -1.53 -3.00 3.46
CA TRP A 294 -2.38 -2.56 2.33
C TRP A 294 -3.62 -3.40 2.12
N MET A 295 -3.53 -4.70 2.40
CA MET A 295 -4.62 -5.65 2.18
C MET A 295 -5.63 -5.69 3.32
N VAL A 296 -5.18 -5.38 4.53
CA VAL A 296 -5.93 -5.59 5.78
C VAL A 296 -7.35 -5.02 5.72
N PRO A 297 -7.59 -3.73 5.39
CA PRO A 297 -8.92 -3.15 5.40
C PRO A 297 -9.83 -3.62 4.24
N PHE A 298 -9.28 -4.29 3.23
CA PHE A 298 -10.05 -4.75 2.07
C PHE A 298 -10.42 -6.22 2.17
N VAL A 299 -9.53 -7.08 2.63
CA VAL A 299 -9.77 -8.53 2.73
C VAL A 299 -10.84 -8.87 3.78
N ILE A 300 -11.06 -8.00 4.76
CA ILE A 300 -12.12 -8.13 5.77
C ILE A 300 -13.52 -8.31 5.12
N LEU A 301 -13.75 -7.75 3.93
CA LEU A 301 -15.02 -7.86 3.21
C LEU A 301 -15.15 -9.15 2.38
N LEU A 302 -14.08 -9.87 2.15
CA LEU A 302 -14.13 -11.14 1.42
C LEU A 302 -14.63 -12.27 2.32
N SER A 303 -14.08 -12.38 3.51
CA SER A 303 -14.49 -13.36 4.52
C SER A 303 -13.80 -13.07 5.85
N PRO A 304 -14.51 -13.10 7.00
CA PRO A 304 -13.90 -12.96 8.31
C PRO A 304 -12.77 -13.97 8.57
N ALA A 305 -12.96 -15.23 8.18
CA ALA A 305 -11.94 -16.27 8.38
C ALA A 305 -10.68 -16.00 7.54
N MET A 306 -10.83 -15.63 6.26
CA MET A 306 -9.70 -15.27 5.39
C MET A 306 -8.95 -14.04 5.92
N PHE A 307 -9.69 -13.05 6.42
CA PHE A 307 -9.12 -11.86 7.04
C PHE A 307 -8.29 -12.20 8.28
N VAL A 308 -8.81 -13.06 9.17
CA VAL A 308 -8.08 -13.49 10.38
C VAL A 308 -6.82 -14.27 9.99
N CYS A 309 -6.92 -15.24 9.07
CA CYS A 309 -5.76 -16.00 8.59
C CYS A 309 -4.67 -15.12 8.00
N LEU A 310 -5.05 -14.14 7.16
CA LEU A 310 -4.10 -13.20 6.57
C LEU A 310 -3.48 -12.30 7.63
N THR A 311 -4.27 -11.77 8.56
CA THR A 311 -3.79 -10.92 9.65
C THR A 311 -2.80 -11.67 10.54
N LEU A 312 -3.10 -12.92 10.90
CA LEU A 312 -2.20 -13.74 11.73
C LEU A 312 -0.90 -14.08 11.00
N SER A 313 -0.98 -14.56 9.76
CA SER A 313 0.24 -14.90 8.98
C SER A 313 1.12 -13.68 8.72
N SER A 314 0.52 -12.53 8.37
CA SER A 314 1.24 -11.27 8.21
C SER A 314 1.84 -10.76 9.52
N SER A 315 1.12 -10.95 10.65
CA SER A 315 1.63 -10.55 11.98
C SER A 315 2.85 -11.37 12.38
N VAL A 316 2.83 -12.69 12.17
CA VAL A 316 3.97 -13.57 12.43
C VAL A 316 5.16 -13.16 11.55
N PHE A 317 4.94 -12.96 10.25
CA PHE A 317 5.97 -12.49 9.35
C PHE A 317 6.59 -11.16 9.82
N LEU A 318 5.78 -10.15 10.12
CA LEU A 318 6.25 -8.83 10.56
C LEU A 318 6.97 -8.90 11.92
N PHE A 319 6.47 -9.72 12.85
CA PHE A 319 7.13 -9.90 14.13
C PHE A 319 8.53 -10.50 13.95
N VAL A 320 8.65 -11.57 13.14
CA VAL A 320 9.96 -12.17 12.83
C VAL A 320 10.86 -11.18 12.12
N PHE A 321 10.30 -10.42 11.16
CA PHE A 321 11.02 -9.38 10.43
C PHE A 321 11.64 -8.36 11.39
N TYR A 322 10.84 -7.68 12.21
CA TYR A 322 11.35 -6.65 13.10
C TYR A 322 12.23 -7.22 14.21
N ASN A 323 11.90 -8.40 14.74
CA ASN A 323 12.70 -9.03 15.79
C ASN A 323 14.10 -9.45 15.29
N THR A 324 14.20 -9.87 14.04
CA THR A 324 15.47 -10.22 13.40
C THR A 324 16.31 -8.97 13.11
N LEU A 325 15.68 -7.87 12.66
CA LEU A 325 16.39 -6.65 12.28
C LEU A 325 16.74 -5.76 13.47
N ALA A 326 15.93 -5.77 14.53
CA ALA A 326 16.14 -4.95 15.73
C ALA A 326 16.83 -5.69 16.88
N GLY A 327 17.10 -6.99 16.72
CA GLY A 327 17.68 -7.83 17.75
C GLY A 327 16.62 -8.53 18.60
N LYS A 328 15.96 -7.83 19.52
CA LYS A 328 14.92 -8.38 20.38
C LYS A 328 13.88 -7.32 20.73
N PHE A 329 12.68 -7.79 21.11
CA PHE A 329 11.65 -6.89 21.67
C PHE A 329 12.07 -6.43 23.10
N PRO A 330 11.84 -5.17 23.48
CA PRO A 330 11.22 -4.08 22.72
C PRO A 330 12.15 -3.51 21.63
N TRP A 331 11.59 -3.33 20.43
CA TRP A 331 12.35 -2.85 19.27
C TRP A 331 12.67 -1.37 19.38
N TYR A 332 13.93 -1.02 19.13
CA TYR A 332 14.36 0.38 19.09
C TYR A 332 14.66 0.86 17.67
N LEU A 333 15.55 0.15 16.96
CA LEU A 333 15.94 0.42 15.58
C LEU A 333 16.12 -0.89 14.83
N ALA A 334 15.42 -1.04 13.71
CA ALA A 334 15.56 -2.18 12.81
C ALA A 334 16.30 -1.75 11.53
N VAL A 335 17.44 -2.38 11.27
CA VAL A 335 18.27 -2.10 10.10
C VAL A 335 18.32 -3.33 9.21
N SER A 336 17.85 -3.18 7.97
CA SER A 336 17.91 -4.26 6.98
C SER A 336 19.30 -4.39 6.40
N THR A 337 19.79 -5.63 6.34
CA THR A 337 21.00 -6.01 5.60
C THR A 337 20.69 -7.21 4.70
N PRO A 338 21.42 -7.41 3.58
CA PRO A 338 21.19 -8.56 2.69
C PRO A 338 21.21 -9.91 3.43
N ALA A 339 22.16 -10.13 4.32
CA ALA A 339 22.28 -11.38 5.08
C ALA A 339 21.10 -11.64 6.03
N LEU A 340 20.49 -10.60 6.59
CA LEU A 340 19.29 -10.71 7.42
C LEU A 340 18.03 -10.89 6.58
N ALA A 341 17.97 -10.28 5.40
CA ALA A 341 16.86 -10.47 4.46
C ALA A 341 16.68 -11.94 4.05
N ASP A 342 17.76 -12.66 3.84
CA ASP A 342 17.73 -14.09 3.52
C ASP A 342 17.16 -14.97 4.63
N ARG A 343 17.39 -14.60 5.89
CA ARG A 343 16.80 -15.31 7.04
C ARG A 343 15.31 -15.05 7.20
N ILE A 344 14.84 -13.91 6.71
CA ILE A 344 13.45 -13.46 6.85
C ILE A 344 12.58 -13.96 5.69
N ALA A 345 13.14 -14.05 4.48
CA ALA A 345 12.41 -14.36 3.26
C ALA A 345 11.52 -15.63 3.35
N PRO A 346 11.90 -16.75 3.98
CA PRO A 346 11.03 -17.91 4.13
C PRO A 346 9.73 -17.61 4.89
N TRP A 347 9.76 -16.67 5.83
CA TRP A 347 8.56 -16.29 6.61
C TRP A 347 7.56 -15.48 5.78
N ALA A 348 8.02 -14.80 4.73
CA ALA A 348 7.15 -14.09 3.79
C ALA A 348 6.26 -15.03 2.96
N LEU A 349 6.63 -16.32 2.86
CA LEU A 349 5.81 -17.33 2.18
C LEU A 349 4.50 -17.64 2.91
N TRP A 350 4.42 -17.44 4.21
CA TRP A 350 3.19 -17.71 4.97
C TRP A 350 2.02 -16.82 4.53
N PRO A 351 2.13 -15.48 4.57
CA PRO A 351 1.06 -14.62 4.04
C PRO A 351 0.83 -14.86 2.54
N TRP A 352 1.89 -15.15 1.75
CA TRP A 352 1.74 -15.45 0.33
C TRP A 352 0.92 -16.74 0.08
N ALA A 353 1.17 -17.81 0.83
CA ALA A 353 0.39 -19.05 0.75
C ALA A 353 -1.08 -18.83 1.15
N VAL A 354 -1.33 -18.01 2.17
CA VAL A 354 -2.70 -17.63 2.55
C VAL A 354 -3.41 -16.92 1.40
N LEU A 355 -2.73 -16.05 0.65
CA LEU A 355 -3.32 -15.39 -0.53
C LEU A 355 -3.70 -16.38 -1.63
N ILE A 356 -2.89 -17.42 -1.88
CA ILE A 356 -3.25 -18.52 -2.80
C ILE A 356 -4.52 -19.22 -2.32
N CYS A 357 -4.60 -19.55 -1.04
CA CYS A 357 -5.79 -20.18 -0.46
C CYS A 357 -7.05 -19.30 -0.62
N ILE A 358 -6.92 -17.98 -0.41
CA ILE A 358 -8.03 -17.04 -0.57
C ILE A 358 -8.55 -17.05 -2.02
N ILE A 359 -7.66 -17.00 -3.02
CA ILE A 359 -8.07 -17.06 -4.44
C ILE A 359 -8.73 -18.41 -4.75
N ALA A 360 -8.13 -19.52 -4.35
CA ALA A 360 -8.67 -20.86 -4.61
C ALA A 360 -10.07 -21.06 -4.01
N LEU A 361 -10.27 -20.62 -2.76
CA LEU A 361 -11.57 -20.71 -2.09
C LEU A 361 -12.60 -19.76 -2.72
N SER A 362 -12.20 -18.56 -3.12
CA SER A 362 -13.09 -17.62 -3.82
C SER A 362 -13.52 -18.16 -5.17
N TRP A 363 -12.59 -18.76 -5.91
CA TRP A 363 -12.87 -19.43 -7.19
C TRP A 363 -13.85 -20.59 -7.03
N LYS A 364 -13.63 -21.47 -6.03
CA LYS A 364 -14.51 -22.61 -5.75
C LYS A 364 -15.94 -22.14 -5.45
N ARG A 365 -16.12 -21.08 -4.65
CA ARG A 365 -17.45 -20.51 -4.34
C ARG A 365 -18.13 -19.97 -5.61
N ALA A 366 -17.40 -19.28 -6.48
CA ALA A 366 -17.94 -18.76 -7.74
C ALA A 366 -18.40 -19.88 -8.70
N LEU A 367 -17.76 -21.04 -8.67
CA LEU A 367 -18.18 -22.21 -9.46
C LEU A 367 -19.42 -22.92 -8.86
N GLN A 368 -19.58 -22.89 -7.54
CA GLN A 368 -20.70 -23.55 -6.85
C GLN A 368 -22.00 -22.75 -6.90
N ASP A 369 -21.92 -21.42 -7.03
CA ASP A 369 -23.06 -20.51 -7.11
C ASP A 369 -22.97 -19.59 -8.33
N PRO A 370 -23.23 -20.12 -9.55
CA PRO A 370 -23.21 -19.33 -10.78
C PRO A 370 -24.26 -18.21 -10.81
N SER A 371 -25.35 -18.34 -10.03
CA SER A 371 -26.46 -17.39 -9.98
C SER A 371 -26.13 -16.10 -9.23
N SER A 372 -25.18 -16.14 -8.28
CA SER A 372 -24.75 -14.98 -7.51
C SER A 372 -23.96 -13.94 -8.35
N SER A 373 -23.47 -14.35 -9.51
CA SER A 373 -22.66 -13.49 -10.40
C SER A 373 -23.50 -12.71 -11.43
N LEU A 374 -24.81 -12.99 -11.55
CA LEU A 374 -25.65 -12.51 -12.67
C LEU A 374 -26.94 -11.76 -12.26
N GLN A 375 -27.18 -11.48 -10.98
CA GLN A 375 -28.33 -10.65 -10.63
C GLN A 375 -28.04 -9.19 -10.96
N PRO A 376 -28.64 -8.61 -12.05
CA PRO A 376 -28.73 -7.16 -12.19
C PRO A 376 -29.54 -6.64 -11.00
N SER A 377 -29.01 -5.68 -10.28
CA SER A 377 -29.76 -4.94 -9.28
C SER A 377 -31.02 -4.38 -9.97
N ASN A 378 -32.19 -4.90 -9.67
CA ASN A 378 -33.47 -4.25 -9.96
C ASN A 378 -33.52 -2.95 -9.14
N VAL A 379 -32.90 -1.93 -9.64
CA VAL A 379 -33.20 -0.56 -9.22
C VAL A 379 -34.43 -0.17 -10.05
N ALA A 380 -35.61 -0.33 -9.44
CA ALA A 380 -36.81 0.34 -9.92
C ALA A 380 -36.54 1.84 -10.02
N LEU A 381 -36.90 2.43 -11.16
CA LEU A 381 -36.87 3.82 -11.51
C LEU A 381 -37.65 4.69 -10.51
#